data_946a0e6526e923ba5a12454023889515
#
_entry.id   946a0e6526e923ba5a12454023889515
#
_cell.length_a   1.000
_cell.length_b   1.000
_cell.length_c   1.000
_cell.angle_alpha   90.00
_cell.angle_beta   90.00
_cell.angle_gamma   90.00
#
_symmetry.space_group_name_H-M   'P 1'
#
loop_
_entity.id
_entity.type
_entity.pdbx_description
1 polymer ?
#
loop_
_entity_poly.entity_id
_entity_poly.type
_entity_poly.pdbx_seq_one_letter_code
_entity_poly.pdbx_strand_id
1 'polypeptide(L)'
;SGSDFWHAAIKNDEVSDLEEMPEGYVKSVTPTEIYYTSNFYTEGDNAYYDVNVIENGKSRCLAKEVLEDYVKIYEDGTVMAYTDRNSDGEYELSIFDKKGNKTKIADGVTKAIREEDGDIVYDSRHDLMLYQKEESERIGIGIVDFWYADEMKTEQNFRLDW
;
A
#
# COMPACT_ATOMS: atom_id res chain seq x y z
N SER A 1 -1.36 -10.05 25.28
CA SER A 1 -2.76 -9.66 25.50
C SER A 1 -3.15 -8.66 24.42
N GLY A 2 -3.86 -9.12 23.42
CA GLY A 2 -4.43 -8.24 22.41
C GLY A 2 -5.48 -7.33 23.05
N SER A 3 -5.48 -6.05 22.69
CA SER A 3 -6.57 -5.16 23.02
C SER A 3 -7.75 -5.53 22.11
N ASP A 4 -8.86 -5.94 22.71
CA ASP A 4 -10.09 -6.17 21.95
C ASP A 4 -10.59 -4.83 21.45
N PHE A 5 -10.70 -4.68 20.14
CA PHE A 5 -11.26 -3.49 19.51
C PHE A 5 -12.70 -3.75 19.11
N TRP A 6 -13.54 -2.74 19.31
CA TRP A 6 -14.97 -2.77 18.99
C TRP A 6 -15.30 -1.61 18.06
N HIS A 7 -16.24 -1.81 17.15
CA HIS A 7 -16.75 -0.77 16.30
C HIS A 7 -18.30 -0.75 16.34
N ALA A 8 -18.85 0.41 16.03
CA ALA A 8 -20.28 0.60 15.85
C ALA A 8 -20.52 1.58 14.69
N ALA A 9 -21.60 1.42 13.98
CA ALA A 9 -22.04 2.35 12.95
C ALA A 9 -23.05 3.34 13.52
N ILE A 10 -22.97 4.61 13.08
CA ILE A 10 -23.97 5.64 13.36
C ILE A 10 -24.77 5.86 12.08
N LYS A 11 -26.10 5.64 12.16
CA LYS A 11 -27.01 5.86 11.05
C LYS A 11 -28.26 6.55 11.56
N ASN A 12 -28.63 7.70 11.00
CA ASN A 12 -29.78 8.50 11.41
C ASN A 12 -29.79 8.81 12.91
N ASP A 13 -28.65 9.19 13.48
CA ASP A 13 -28.47 9.45 14.93
C ASP A 13 -28.66 8.24 15.85
N GLU A 14 -28.83 7.05 15.29
CA GLU A 14 -28.82 5.78 16.02
C GLU A 14 -27.47 5.09 15.93
N VAL A 15 -26.98 4.58 17.06
CA VAL A 15 -25.75 3.79 17.15
C VAL A 15 -26.12 2.31 17.04
N SER A 16 -25.48 1.58 16.12
CA SER A 16 -25.65 0.14 16.05
C SER A 16 -25.10 -0.56 17.30
N ASP A 17 -25.44 -1.83 17.47
CA ASP A 17 -24.77 -2.69 18.44
C ASP A 17 -23.24 -2.67 18.18
N LEU A 18 -22.47 -2.78 19.27
CA LEU A 18 -21.04 -2.92 19.19
C LEU A 18 -20.68 -4.28 18.60
N GLU A 19 -19.90 -4.26 17.54
CA GLU A 19 -19.35 -5.47 16.92
C GLU A 19 -17.85 -5.58 17.23
N GLU A 20 -17.40 -6.77 17.62
CA GLU A 20 -15.99 -7.05 17.84
C GLU A 20 -15.25 -7.02 16.50
N MET A 21 -14.12 -6.33 16.48
CA MET A 21 -13.27 -6.32 15.30
C MET A 21 -12.60 -7.67 15.10
N PRO A 22 -12.40 -8.10 13.84
CA PRO A 22 -11.55 -9.22 13.54
C PRO A 22 -10.15 -9.06 14.16
N GLU A 23 -9.49 -10.16 14.50
CA GLU A 23 -8.13 -10.14 15.02
C GLU A 23 -7.18 -9.38 14.08
N GLY A 24 -6.48 -8.38 14.61
CA GLY A 24 -5.56 -7.56 13.82
C GLY A 24 -5.23 -6.22 14.50
N TYR A 25 -4.59 -5.35 13.73
CA TYR A 25 -4.18 -4.02 14.20
C TYR A 25 -4.84 -2.92 13.38
N VAL A 26 -5.57 -2.02 14.03
CA VAL A 26 -6.16 -0.85 13.38
C VAL A 26 -5.07 0.11 12.91
N LYS A 27 -5.11 0.51 11.66
CA LYS A 27 -4.17 1.44 11.03
C LYS A 27 -4.76 2.82 10.79
N SER A 28 -6.02 2.88 10.35
CA SER A 28 -6.70 4.14 10.05
C SER A 28 -8.21 3.99 10.21
N VAL A 29 -8.86 5.06 10.65
CA VAL A 29 -10.32 5.13 10.80
C VAL A 29 -10.81 6.40 10.11
N THR A 30 -11.79 6.25 9.24
CA THR A 30 -12.57 7.34 8.64
C THR A 30 -14.04 7.24 9.12
N PRO A 31 -14.88 8.22 8.83
CA PRO A 31 -16.30 8.14 9.21
C PRO A 31 -17.06 6.91 8.64
N THR A 32 -16.56 6.31 7.58
CA THR A 32 -17.23 5.23 6.84
C THR A 32 -16.43 3.93 6.75
N GLU A 33 -15.12 3.97 7.08
CA GLU A 33 -14.20 2.86 6.86
C GLU A 33 -13.21 2.70 8.01
N ILE A 34 -12.87 1.47 8.32
CA ILE A 34 -11.80 1.13 9.26
C ILE A 34 -10.79 0.25 8.53
N TYR A 35 -9.56 0.72 8.39
CA TYR A 35 -8.46 -0.04 7.80
C TYR A 35 -7.67 -0.74 8.90
N TYR A 36 -7.44 -2.04 8.74
CA TYR A 36 -6.70 -2.83 9.71
C TYR A 36 -5.85 -3.91 9.02
N THR A 37 -4.83 -4.37 9.71
CA THR A 37 -3.97 -5.47 9.27
C THR A 37 -4.24 -6.73 10.09
N SER A 38 -4.13 -7.90 9.46
CA SER A 38 -4.30 -9.21 10.08
C SER A 38 -3.28 -10.21 9.56
N ASN A 39 -3.29 -11.43 10.08
CA ASN A 39 -2.44 -12.53 9.62
C ASN A 39 -0.95 -12.18 9.58
N PHE A 40 -0.47 -11.45 10.59
CA PHE A 40 0.94 -11.10 10.68
C PHE A 40 1.81 -12.34 10.85
N TYR A 41 2.84 -12.48 10.03
CA TYR A 41 3.88 -13.48 10.16
C TYR A 41 5.23 -12.99 9.66
N THR A 42 6.29 -13.67 10.01
CA THR A 42 7.65 -13.39 9.54
C THR A 42 8.24 -14.57 8.81
N GLU A 43 8.97 -14.31 7.74
CA GLU A 43 9.77 -15.29 7.01
C GLU A 43 11.16 -14.73 6.75
N GLY A 44 12.19 -15.31 7.38
CA GLY A 44 13.52 -14.72 7.42
C GLY A 44 13.49 -13.33 8.08
N ASP A 45 14.01 -12.32 7.39
CA ASP A 45 14.02 -10.94 7.85
C ASP A 45 12.79 -10.14 7.37
N ASN A 46 11.87 -10.77 6.66
CA ASN A 46 10.68 -10.15 6.11
C ASN A 46 9.47 -10.34 7.03
N ALA A 47 8.70 -9.28 7.21
CA ALA A 47 7.44 -9.29 7.94
C ALA A 47 6.27 -9.05 6.97
N TYR A 48 5.25 -9.88 7.07
CA TYR A 48 4.09 -9.87 6.17
C TYR A 48 2.79 -9.74 6.95
N TYR A 49 1.78 -9.14 6.32
CA TYR A 49 0.40 -9.08 6.82
C TYR A 49 -0.61 -8.95 5.68
N ASP A 50 -1.87 -9.17 6.01
CA ASP A 50 -2.99 -8.85 5.14
C ASP A 50 -3.52 -7.45 5.45
N VAL A 51 -3.92 -6.71 4.42
CA VAL A 51 -4.57 -5.40 4.52
C VAL A 51 -6.07 -5.57 4.30
N ASN A 52 -6.86 -5.06 5.25
CA ASN A 52 -8.30 -5.20 5.24
C ASN A 52 -9.01 -3.87 5.47
N VAL A 53 -10.28 -3.81 5.07
CA VAL A 53 -11.17 -2.70 5.37
C VAL A 53 -12.50 -3.22 5.91
N ILE A 54 -13.06 -2.53 6.91
CA ILE A 54 -14.46 -2.64 7.29
C ILE A 54 -15.20 -1.45 6.68
N GLU A 55 -16.14 -1.73 5.82
CA GLU A 55 -16.98 -0.77 5.13
C GLU A 55 -18.44 -1.21 5.25
N ASN A 56 -19.31 -0.32 5.74
CA ASN A 56 -20.73 -0.63 5.99
C ASN A 56 -20.93 -1.88 6.88
N GLY A 57 -20.09 -2.06 7.90
CA GLY A 57 -20.13 -3.20 8.81
C GLY A 57 -19.66 -4.53 8.21
N LYS A 58 -19.09 -4.53 7.01
CA LYS A 58 -18.56 -5.74 6.36
C LYS A 58 -17.06 -5.65 6.19
N SER A 59 -16.37 -6.69 6.66
CA SER A 59 -14.92 -6.83 6.44
C SER A 59 -14.63 -7.37 5.04
N ARG A 60 -13.59 -6.81 4.42
CA ARG A 60 -13.09 -7.21 3.11
C ARG A 60 -11.56 -7.14 3.10
N CYS A 61 -10.90 -8.17 2.57
CA CYS A 61 -9.46 -8.13 2.33
C CYS A 61 -9.16 -7.33 1.05
N LEU A 62 -8.25 -6.38 1.15
CA LEU A 62 -7.79 -5.53 0.05
C LEU A 62 -6.53 -6.10 -0.61
N ALA A 63 -5.59 -6.58 0.21
CA ALA A 63 -4.34 -7.15 -0.24
C ALA A 63 -3.86 -8.20 0.74
N LYS A 64 -3.36 -9.32 0.24
CA LYS A 64 -2.81 -10.42 1.03
C LYS A 64 -1.31 -10.48 0.93
N GLU A 65 -0.69 -10.90 2.04
CA GLU A 65 0.74 -11.22 2.09
C GLU A 65 1.60 -10.07 1.55
N VAL A 66 1.34 -8.85 2.06
CA VAL A 66 2.15 -7.68 1.73
C VAL A 66 3.24 -7.48 2.76
N LEU A 67 4.41 -6.99 2.31
CA LEU A 67 5.50 -6.63 3.20
C LEU A 67 5.16 -5.38 4.01
N GLU A 68 5.59 -5.35 5.27
CA GLU A 68 5.41 -4.21 6.17
C GLU A 68 6.06 -2.93 5.64
N ASP A 69 7.12 -3.06 4.83
CA ASP A 69 7.95 -1.94 4.36
C ASP A 69 7.17 -0.91 3.52
N TYR A 70 6.21 -1.35 2.71
CA TYR A 70 5.49 -0.44 1.82
C TYR A 70 4.10 -0.94 1.44
N VAL A 71 3.09 -0.17 1.83
CA VAL A 71 1.70 -0.36 1.40
C VAL A 71 1.04 1.01 1.20
N LYS A 72 0.43 1.22 0.03
CA LYS A 72 -0.39 2.39 -0.26
C LYS A 72 -1.79 1.97 -0.69
N ILE A 73 -2.81 2.53 -0.05
CA ILE A 73 -4.22 2.37 -0.40
C ILE A 73 -4.67 3.64 -1.11
N TYR A 74 -5.29 3.50 -2.28
CA TYR A 74 -5.75 4.61 -3.12
C TYR A 74 -7.27 4.78 -3.02
N GLU A 75 -7.75 6.00 -3.31
CA GLU A 75 -9.17 6.34 -3.25
C GLU A 75 -10.04 5.48 -4.18
N ASP A 76 -9.48 4.98 -5.28
CA ASP A 76 -10.17 4.07 -6.19
C ASP A 76 -10.32 2.64 -5.64
N GLY A 77 -9.81 2.38 -4.44
CA GLY A 77 -9.87 1.08 -3.74
C GLY A 77 -8.79 0.09 -4.19
N THR A 78 -7.81 0.53 -4.98
CA THR A 78 -6.63 -0.27 -5.31
C THR A 78 -5.57 -0.16 -4.23
N VAL A 79 -4.69 -1.16 -4.15
CA VAL A 79 -3.54 -1.17 -3.24
C VAL A 79 -2.28 -1.42 -4.02
N MET A 80 -1.26 -0.59 -3.84
CA MET A 80 0.10 -0.84 -4.31
C MET A 80 0.98 -1.22 -3.13
N ALA A 81 1.72 -2.32 -3.25
CA ALA A 81 2.53 -2.83 -2.16
C ALA A 81 3.76 -3.58 -2.65
N TYR A 82 4.76 -3.66 -1.81
CA TYR A 82 5.81 -4.67 -1.95
C TYR A 82 5.29 -6.01 -1.39
N THR A 83 5.53 -7.10 -2.11
CA THR A 83 5.00 -8.43 -1.77
C THR A 83 6.09 -9.49 -1.59
N ASP A 84 7.34 -9.15 -1.87
CA ASP A 84 8.51 -9.96 -1.56
C ASP A 84 9.76 -9.08 -1.53
N ARG A 85 10.83 -9.57 -0.91
CA ARG A 85 12.14 -8.93 -0.86
C ARG A 85 13.24 -9.97 -1.01
N ASN A 86 14.13 -9.77 -1.97
CA ASN A 86 15.26 -10.65 -2.18
C ASN A 86 16.44 -10.36 -1.22
N SER A 87 17.48 -11.20 -1.26
CA SER A 87 18.69 -11.05 -0.44
C SER A 87 19.47 -9.76 -0.70
N ASP A 88 19.29 -9.12 -1.84
CA ASP A 88 19.95 -7.88 -2.23
C ASP A 88 19.20 -6.64 -1.75
N GLY A 89 18.05 -6.84 -1.09
CA GLY A 89 17.21 -5.78 -0.56
C GLY A 89 16.26 -5.15 -1.58
N GLU A 90 16.14 -5.74 -2.76
CA GLU A 90 15.21 -5.33 -3.80
C GLU A 90 13.85 -5.99 -3.62
N TYR A 91 12.78 -5.29 -3.99
CA TYR A 91 11.40 -5.70 -3.77
C TYR A 91 10.69 -6.23 -5.01
N GLU A 92 9.71 -7.10 -4.80
CA GLU A 92 8.65 -7.38 -5.76
C GLU A 92 7.56 -6.32 -5.59
N LEU A 93 7.25 -5.58 -6.66
CA LEU A 93 6.16 -4.62 -6.70
C LEU A 93 4.90 -5.26 -7.24
N SER A 94 3.79 -5.09 -6.54
CA SER A 94 2.48 -5.60 -6.95
C SER A 94 1.39 -4.55 -6.76
N ILE A 95 0.33 -4.65 -7.56
CA ILE A 95 -0.92 -3.92 -7.40
C ILE A 95 -2.06 -4.90 -7.15
N PHE A 96 -3.00 -4.51 -6.31
CA PHE A 96 -4.22 -5.27 -6.03
C PHE A 96 -5.41 -4.44 -6.49
N ASP A 97 -6.29 -5.03 -7.28
CA ASP A 97 -7.53 -4.39 -7.68
C ASP A 97 -8.50 -4.27 -6.48
N LYS A 98 -9.58 -3.53 -6.65
CA LYS A 98 -10.60 -3.37 -5.58
C LYS A 98 -11.30 -4.66 -5.16
N LYS A 99 -11.06 -5.78 -5.82
CA LYS A 99 -11.53 -7.12 -5.42
C LYS A 99 -10.45 -7.90 -4.67
N GLY A 100 -9.25 -7.34 -4.53
CA GLY A 100 -8.09 -7.97 -3.90
C GLY A 100 -7.31 -8.93 -4.82
N ASN A 101 -7.53 -8.88 -6.14
CA ASN A 101 -6.75 -9.66 -7.08
C ASN A 101 -5.38 -9.03 -7.29
N LYS A 102 -4.32 -9.82 -7.06
CA LYS A 102 -2.92 -9.41 -7.22
C LYS A 102 -2.49 -9.44 -8.67
N THR A 103 -1.83 -8.37 -9.11
CA THR A 103 -1.05 -8.32 -10.35
C THR A 103 0.38 -7.92 -10.00
N LYS A 104 1.34 -8.80 -10.27
CA LYS A 104 2.76 -8.49 -10.14
C LYS A 104 3.18 -7.55 -11.27
N ILE A 105 3.87 -6.45 -10.93
CA ILE A 105 4.38 -5.46 -11.88
C ILE A 105 5.84 -5.74 -12.22
N ALA A 106 6.69 -5.89 -11.22
CA ALA A 106 8.13 -6.06 -11.41
C ALA A 106 8.82 -6.69 -10.21
N ASP A 107 10.03 -7.23 -10.47
CA ASP A 107 11.04 -7.55 -9.47
C ASP A 107 12.18 -6.52 -9.50
N GLY A 108 13.00 -6.52 -8.48
CA GLY A 108 14.20 -5.69 -8.41
C GLY A 108 13.88 -4.20 -8.24
N VAL A 109 12.74 -3.90 -7.59
CA VAL A 109 12.28 -2.53 -7.37
C VAL A 109 12.82 -2.00 -6.04
N THR A 110 13.28 -0.75 -6.01
CA THR A 110 13.65 -0.06 -4.78
C THR A 110 12.74 1.12 -4.49
N LYS A 111 12.08 1.66 -5.51
CA LYS A 111 11.13 2.76 -5.38
C LYS A 111 10.04 2.69 -6.42
N ALA A 112 8.82 3.04 -6.03
CA ALA A 112 7.67 3.15 -6.92
C ALA A 112 6.79 4.33 -6.54
N ILE A 113 6.22 5.00 -7.54
CA ILE A 113 5.27 6.10 -7.40
C ILE A 113 4.10 5.83 -8.34
N ARG A 114 2.88 5.96 -7.85
CA ARG A 114 1.67 5.89 -8.67
C ARG A 114 1.14 7.29 -8.92
N GLU A 115 0.92 7.62 -10.20
CA GLU A 115 0.31 8.85 -10.65
C GLU A 115 -1.22 8.85 -10.43
N GLU A 116 -1.85 10.02 -10.50
CA GLU A 116 -3.30 10.17 -10.31
C GLU A 116 -4.13 9.41 -11.35
N ASP A 117 -3.63 9.28 -12.58
CA ASP A 117 -4.27 8.54 -13.67
C ASP A 117 -4.12 7.02 -13.55
N GLY A 118 -3.34 6.55 -12.56
CA GLY A 118 -3.12 5.15 -12.28
C GLY A 118 -1.83 4.58 -12.85
N ASP A 119 -1.09 5.33 -13.66
CA ASP A 119 0.23 4.95 -14.16
C ASP A 119 1.22 4.83 -13.01
N ILE A 120 2.18 3.90 -13.11
CA ILE A 120 3.18 3.66 -12.06
C ILE A 120 4.56 3.87 -12.65
N VAL A 121 5.31 4.80 -12.05
CA VAL A 121 6.74 4.98 -12.32
C VAL A 121 7.53 4.27 -11.23
N TYR A 122 8.46 3.42 -11.60
CA TYR A 122 9.28 2.67 -10.66
C TYR A 122 10.69 2.48 -11.20
N ASP A 123 11.65 2.28 -10.31
CA ASP A 123 12.95 1.80 -10.71
C ASP A 123 13.01 0.27 -10.66
N SER A 124 13.72 -0.31 -11.59
CA SER A 124 14.08 -1.72 -11.56
C SER A 124 15.56 -1.84 -11.94
N ARG A 125 16.40 -2.18 -10.96
CA ARG A 125 17.84 -2.36 -11.15
C ARG A 125 18.52 -1.18 -11.86
N HIS A 126 18.19 0.06 -11.43
CA HIS A 126 18.66 1.33 -11.98
C HIS A 126 18.08 1.74 -13.34
N ASP A 127 17.14 1.01 -13.88
CA ASP A 127 16.33 1.44 -15.03
C ASP A 127 15.03 2.08 -14.52
N LEU A 128 14.68 3.24 -15.07
CA LEU A 128 13.39 3.87 -14.80
C LEU A 128 12.33 3.28 -15.73
N MET A 129 11.28 2.77 -15.14
CA MET A 129 10.20 2.05 -15.81
C MET A 129 8.88 2.80 -15.65
N LEU A 130 8.04 2.74 -16.67
CA LEU A 130 6.65 3.18 -16.65
C LEU A 130 5.76 1.96 -16.85
N TYR A 131 4.82 1.71 -15.93
CA TYR A 131 3.75 0.73 -16.06
C TYR A 131 2.44 1.44 -16.35
N GLN A 132 1.87 1.18 -17.51
CA GLN A 132 0.56 1.67 -17.94
C GLN A 132 -0.12 0.64 -18.84
N LYS A 133 -1.45 0.54 -18.77
CA LYS A 133 -2.26 -0.40 -19.59
C LYS A 133 -1.76 -1.86 -19.50
N GLU A 134 -1.37 -2.28 -18.30
CA GLU A 134 -0.86 -3.63 -17.98
C GLU A 134 0.47 -3.99 -18.67
N GLU A 135 1.21 -3.01 -19.20
CA GLU A 135 2.52 -3.17 -19.81
C GLU A 135 3.57 -2.27 -19.15
N SER A 136 4.80 -2.75 -19.09
CA SER A 136 5.95 -1.97 -18.58
C SER A 136 6.87 -1.57 -19.72
N GLU A 137 7.24 -0.29 -19.73
CA GLU A 137 8.17 0.30 -20.70
C GLU A 137 9.35 0.94 -19.97
N ARG A 138 10.56 0.75 -20.48
CA ARG A 138 11.75 1.44 -19.96
C ARG A 138 11.82 2.85 -20.51
N ILE A 139 11.79 3.85 -19.62
CA ILE A 139 11.83 5.28 -19.96
C ILE A 139 13.14 5.97 -19.57
N GLY A 140 14.02 5.31 -18.80
CA GLY A 140 15.33 5.83 -18.41
C GLY A 140 16.32 4.73 -18.04
N ILE A 141 17.62 5.06 -18.06
CA ILE A 141 18.72 4.14 -17.76
C ILE A 141 19.65 4.78 -16.73
N GLY A 142 20.16 3.98 -15.80
CA GLY A 142 21.15 4.44 -14.82
C GLY A 142 20.64 5.48 -13.85
N ILE A 143 19.35 5.43 -13.52
CA ILE A 143 18.71 6.35 -12.59
C ILE A 143 19.11 5.98 -11.17
N VAL A 144 19.61 6.97 -10.42
CA VAL A 144 19.99 6.79 -9.02
C VAL A 144 18.79 7.01 -8.10
N ASP A 145 17.92 7.99 -8.43
CA ASP A 145 16.70 8.30 -7.68
C ASP A 145 15.74 9.15 -8.51
N PHE A 146 14.48 9.19 -8.12
CA PHE A 146 13.45 10.03 -8.73
C PHE A 146 12.38 10.40 -7.69
N TRP A 147 11.68 11.52 -7.91
CA TRP A 147 10.63 12.02 -7.02
C TRP A 147 9.45 12.56 -7.80
N TYR A 148 8.32 12.62 -7.12
CA TYR A 148 7.19 13.42 -7.57
C TYR A 148 7.60 14.90 -7.66
N ALA A 149 7.07 15.63 -8.64
CA ALA A 149 7.37 17.06 -8.80
C ALA A 149 7.02 17.89 -7.54
N ASP A 150 5.96 17.51 -6.83
CA ASP A 150 5.56 18.19 -5.60
C ASP A 150 6.48 17.84 -4.41
N GLU A 151 6.98 16.62 -4.33
CA GLU A 151 7.99 16.22 -3.36
C GLU A 151 9.32 16.95 -3.62
N MET A 152 9.72 17.07 -4.89
CA MET A 152 10.92 17.82 -5.28
C MET A 152 10.84 19.29 -4.85
N LYS A 153 9.71 19.94 -5.02
CA LYS A 153 9.50 21.32 -4.58
C LYS A 153 9.66 21.45 -3.06
N THR A 154 9.14 20.51 -2.31
CA THR A 154 9.25 20.49 -0.85
C THR A 154 10.70 20.31 -0.43
N GLU A 155 11.45 19.40 -1.03
CA GLU A 155 12.87 19.18 -0.75
C GLU A 155 13.74 20.37 -1.17
N GLN A 156 13.46 21.00 -2.31
CA GLN A 156 14.17 22.20 -2.74
C GLN A 156 13.97 23.36 -1.76
N ASN A 157 12.77 23.54 -1.24
CA ASN A 157 12.50 24.55 -0.22
C ASN A 157 13.27 24.24 1.08
N PHE A 158 13.36 22.98 1.48
CA PHE A 158 14.14 22.56 2.63
C PHE A 158 15.65 22.80 2.46
N ARG A 159 16.19 22.63 1.25
CA ARG A 159 17.62 22.87 0.94
C ARG A 159 17.97 24.34 0.81
N LEU A 160 17.02 25.21 0.53
CA LEU A 160 17.22 26.66 0.41
C LEU A 160 17.24 27.38 1.76
N ASP A 161 16.76 26.75 2.80
CA ASP A 161 16.79 27.24 4.19
C ASP A 161 18.12 26.98 4.91
N TRP A 162 19.11 26.56 4.16
CA TRP A 162 20.49 26.40 4.61
C TRP A 162 21.23 27.73 4.41
#